data_62981eec00009d4b2c82e7507f31e852
#
_entry.id   62981eec00009d4b2c82e7507f31e852
#
_cell.length_a   1.000
_cell.length_b   1.000
_cell.length_c   1.000
_cell.angle_alpha   90.00
_cell.angle_beta   90.00
_cell.angle_gamma   90.00
#
_symmetry.space_group_name_H-M   'P 1'
#
loop_
_entity.id
_entity.type
_entity.pdbx_description
1 polymer ?
#
loop_
_entity_poly.entity_id
_entity_poly.type
_entity_poly.pdbx_seq_one_letter_code
_entity_poly.pdbx_strand_id
1 'polypeptide(L)'
;MRVQAPSIEDVILRYDRRQIGRLRECIGTNFCGAAADFVVAHSGPVLIATGFYIAHAEKPETDGPPGAIALARGFEALGRRVEFVTDAICADMLGRAAEGRPVHVVPINNDAAAKISARSILAKSDPGLLVAIERCGPDAEGRFLQFDGTDITNFTGRLESLFQDGVPSIGIVDGGNEIGIGGVADTVKQLSGLPNSPCVIATDRIVLGTVANWGAYGLLAALSLKAGKRVVPTALEETNIRASVVAAGAIDGVSGEAIGAVDGYPSELNSLVIERLHRLIDR
;
A
#
# COMPACT_ATOMS: atom_id res chain seq x y z
N MET A 1 9.38 35.06 -9.96
CA MET A 1 9.35 33.60 -10.21
C MET A 1 7.92 33.11 -9.95
N ARG A 2 7.25 32.50 -10.93
CA ARG A 2 5.98 31.80 -10.66
C ARG A 2 6.31 30.56 -9.82
N VAL A 3 5.81 30.50 -8.59
CA VAL A 3 5.87 29.27 -7.78
C VAL A 3 5.05 28.23 -8.53
N GLN A 4 5.69 27.18 -9.01
CA GLN A 4 5.00 26.08 -9.66
C GLN A 4 4.04 25.46 -8.65
N ALA A 5 2.81 25.17 -9.08
CA ALA A 5 1.86 24.47 -8.21
C ALA A 5 2.42 23.09 -7.83
N PRO A 6 2.25 22.64 -6.59
CA PRO A 6 2.73 21.33 -6.17
C PRO A 6 2.07 20.23 -7.01
N SER A 7 2.80 19.15 -7.28
CA SER A 7 2.28 17.93 -7.90
C SER A 7 1.57 17.06 -6.85
N ILE A 8 0.89 16.00 -7.29
CA ILE A 8 0.34 14.96 -6.41
C ILE A 8 1.47 14.37 -5.57
N GLU A 9 2.60 14.05 -6.21
CA GLU A 9 3.77 13.46 -5.57
C GLU A 9 4.39 14.38 -4.52
N ASP A 10 4.39 15.71 -4.74
CA ASP A 10 4.87 16.68 -3.76
C ASP A 10 3.96 16.76 -2.52
N VAL A 11 2.68 16.40 -2.66
CA VAL A 11 1.75 16.34 -1.53
C VAL A 11 1.98 15.07 -0.72
N ILE A 12 2.04 13.92 -1.37
CA ILE A 12 2.12 12.61 -0.69
C ILE A 12 3.53 12.27 -0.17
N LEU A 13 4.56 12.95 -0.67
CA LEU A 13 5.95 12.84 -0.20
C LEU A 13 6.33 13.97 0.76
N ARG A 14 5.38 14.81 1.16
CA ARG A 14 5.64 15.85 2.15
C ARG A 14 5.89 15.22 3.52
N TYR A 15 6.89 15.72 4.23
CA TYR A 15 7.33 15.20 5.53
C TYR A 15 8.10 13.87 5.49
N ASP A 16 8.60 13.45 4.33
CA ASP A 16 9.37 12.23 4.11
C ASP A 16 10.63 12.16 5.00
N ARG A 17 10.51 11.45 6.13
CA ARG A 17 11.61 11.24 7.09
C ARG A 17 12.56 10.13 6.65
N ARG A 18 12.05 9.14 5.91
CA ARG A 18 12.80 7.97 5.43
C ARG A 18 13.58 8.28 4.14
N GLN A 19 13.29 9.41 3.50
CA GLN A 19 13.87 9.82 2.21
C GLN A 19 13.50 8.88 1.04
N ILE A 20 12.39 8.17 1.14
CA ILE A 20 11.86 7.30 0.08
C ILE A 20 11.63 8.09 -1.23
N GLY A 21 11.28 9.36 -1.12
CA GLY A 21 11.08 10.27 -2.26
C GLY A 21 12.29 10.45 -3.17
N ARG A 22 13.51 10.08 -2.73
CA ARG A 22 14.71 10.07 -3.58
C ARG A 22 14.63 9.04 -4.70
N LEU A 23 13.82 8.00 -4.55
CA LEU A 23 13.57 7.01 -5.60
C LEU A 23 12.83 7.59 -6.81
N ARG A 24 12.26 8.82 -6.72
CA ARG A 24 11.68 9.54 -7.88
C ARG A 24 12.66 9.66 -9.04
N GLU A 25 13.95 9.71 -8.78
CA GLU A 25 15.00 9.75 -9.81
C GLU A 25 15.03 8.49 -10.67
N CYS A 26 14.62 7.35 -10.11
CA CYS A 26 14.63 6.04 -10.79
C CYS A 26 13.28 5.68 -11.42
N ILE A 27 12.17 6.04 -10.75
CA ILE A 27 10.82 5.63 -11.20
C ILE A 27 10.07 6.74 -11.98
N GLY A 28 10.66 7.94 -12.03
CA GLY A 28 10.05 9.13 -12.66
C GLY A 28 9.26 9.99 -11.69
N THR A 29 9.11 11.27 -12.05
CA THR A 29 8.50 12.29 -11.17
C THR A 29 6.98 12.30 -11.17
N ASN A 30 6.33 11.66 -12.16
CA ASN A 30 4.87 11.55 -12.31
C ASN A 30 4.43 10.09 -12.13
N PHE A 31 4.88 9.44 -11.06
CA PHE A 31 4.61 8.03 -10.85
C PHE A 31 3.12 7.74 -10.51
N CYS A 32 2.41 8.65 -9.86
CA CYS A 32 0.96 8.52 -9.65
C CYS A 32 0.19 8.58 -10.98
N GLY A 33 0.56 9.50 -11.86
CA GLY A 33 -0.03 9.59 -13.20
C GLY A 33 0.25 8.35 -14.04
N ALA A 34 1.51 7.86 -14.03
CA ALA A 34 1.89 6.64 -14.74
C ALA A 34 1.17 5.38 -14.18
N ALA A 35 1.00 5.29 -12.86
CA ALA A 35 0.22 4.22 -12.25
C ALA A 35 -1.27 4.33 -12.58
N ALA A 36 -1.83 5.54 -12.63
CA ALA A 36 -3.22 5.75 -13.05
C ALA A 36 -3.44 5.37 -14.53
N ASP A 37 -2.49 5.69 -15.43
CA ASP A 37 -2.51 5.21 -16.82
C ASP A 37 -2.50 3.70 -16.89
N PHE A 38 -1.67 3.06 -16.08
CA PHE A 38 -1.55 1.62 -16.00
C PHE A 38 -2.86 0.97 -15.51
N VAL A 39 -3.52 1.54 -14.49
CA VAL A 39 -4.85 1.10 -14.02
C VAL A 39 -5.90 1.15 -15.14
N VAL A 40 -5.92 2.23 -15.92
CA VAL A 40 -6.88 2.42 -17.02
C VAL A 40 -6.61 1.43 -18.16
N ALA A 41 -5.35 1.09 -18.42
CA ALA A 41 -4.98 0.14 -19.46
C ALA A 41 -5.31 -1.33 -19.11
N HIS A 42 -5.51 -1.67 -17.84
CA HIS A 42 -5.76 -3.04 -17.38
C HIS A 42 -7.14 -3.14 -16.72
N SER A 43 -8.09 -3.71 -17.45
CA SER A 43 -9.46 -3.92 -16.97
C SER A 43 -9.60 -5.17 -16.08
N GLY A 44 -10.81 -5.42 -15.56
CA GLY A 44 -11.13 -6.60 -14.76
C GLY A 44 -11.10 -6.34 -13.24
N PRO A 45 -11.27 -7.40 -12.43
CA PRO A 45 -11.25 -7.29 -10.97
C PRO A 45 -9.89 -6.82 -10.45
N VAL A 46 -9.89 -6.22 -9.26
CA VAL A 46 -8.67 -5.81 -8.54
C VAL A 46 -8.54 -6.66 -7.30
N LEU A 47 -7.36 -7.25 -7.09
CA LEU A 47 -7.00 -7.92 -5.86
C LEU A 47 -5.97 -7.06 -5.11
N ILE A 48 -6.30 -6.62 -3.89
CA ILE A 48 -5.45 -5.75 -3.08
C ILE A 48 -4.83 -6.57 -1.94
N ALA A 49 -3.50 -6.65 -1.94
CA ALA A 49 -2.70 -7.25 -0.88
C ALA A 49 -2.28 -6.19 0.12
N THR A 50 -2.61 -6.37 1.41
CA THR A 50 -2.26 -5.43 2.49
C THR A 50 -2.15 -6.13 3.84
N GLY A 51 -1.66 -5.40 4.83
CA GLY A 51 -1.49 -5.84 6.21
C GLY A 51 -0.03 -6.12 6.54
N PHE A 52 0.45 -5.45 7.59
CA PHE A 52 1.80 -5.55 8.09
C PHE A 52 1.79 -5.84 9.59
N TYR A 53 2.65 -6.77 10.03
CA TYR A 53 2.78 -7.14 11.44
C TYR A 53 3.87 -6.33 12.13
N ILE A 54 3.56 -5.74 13.26
CA ILE A 54 4.48 -4.96 14.10
C ILE A 54 4.92 -5.79 15.29
N ALA A 55 6.20 -6.17 15.31
CA ALA A 55 6.74 -7.14 16.25
C ALA A 55 6.67 -6.68 17.72
N HIS A 56 7.01 -5.41 18.01
CA HIS A 56 7.01 -4.91 19.39
C HIS A 56 5.61 -4.78 20.00
N ALA A 57 4.57 -4.69 19.19
CA ALA A 57 3.18 -4.61 19.62
C ALA A 57 2.41 -5.92 19.40
N GLU A 58 2.98 -6.88 18.65
CA GLU A 58 2.36 -8.16 18.28
C GLU A 58 0.99 -7.99 17.59
N LYS A 59 0.85 -6.96 16.74
CA LYS A 59 -0.41 -6.57 16.10
C LYS A 59 -0.20 -6.09 14.67
N PRO A 60 -1.27 -6.12 13.83
CA PRO A 60 -1.26 -5.42 12.56
C PRO A 60 -1.28 -3.90 12.75
N GLU A 61 -0.71 -3.17 11.77
CA GLU A 61 -0.62 -1.73 11.84
C GLU A 61 -1.71 -0.98 11.05
N THR A 62 -1.75 0.35 11.28
CA THR A 62 -2.67 1.29 10.61
C THR A 62 -2.16 1.81 9.27
N ASP A 63 -0.92 1.54 8.87
CA ASP A 63 -0.51 1.82 7.48
C ASP A 63 -0.85 0.64 6.57
N GLY A 64 -1.31 0.93 5.38
CA GLY A 64 -1.79 -0.01 4.38
C GLY A 64 -3.30 -0.22 4.39
N PRO A 65 -3.93 -0.80 5.43
CA PRO A 65 -5.35 -1.14 5.40
C PRO A 65 -6.31 0.03 5.12
N PRO A 66 -6.18 1.22 5.71
CA PRO A 66 -7.01 2.38 5.35
C PRO A 66 -6.87 2.78 3.89
N GLY A 67 -5.64 2.83 3.37
CA GLY A 67 -5.36 3.10 1.96
C GLY A 67 -5.96 2.04 1.04
N ALA A 68 -5.88 0.76 1.43
CA ALA A 68 -6.48 -0.36 0.70
C ALA A 68 -8.00 -0.23 0.60
N ILE A 69 -8.68 0.13 1.69
CA ILE A 69 -10.14 0.34 1.72
C ILE A 69 -10.52 1.56 0.85
N ALA A 70 -9.75 2.65 0.94
CA ALA A 70 -9.96 3.82 0.09
C ALA A 70 -9.80 3.48 -1.39
N LEU A 71 -8.75 2.71 -1.77
CA LEU A 71 -8.56 2.20 -3.13
C LEU A 71 -9.73 1.34 -3.58
N ALA A 72 -10.22 0.44 -2.72
CA ALA A 72 -11.36 -0.41 -3.04
C ALA A 72 -12.61 0.41 -3.37
N ARG A 73 -12.96 1.39 -2.54
CA ARG A 73 -14.07 2.31 -2.80
C ARG A 73 -13.87 3.08 -4.11
N GLY A 74 -12.65 3.56 -4.38
CA GLY A 74 -12.30 4.28 -5.59
C GLY A 74 -12.43 3.42 -6.85
N PHE A 75 -11.90 2.20 -6.83
CA PHE A 75 -12.02 1.26 -7.95
C PHE A 75 -13.47 0.83 -8.20
N GLU A 76 -14.25 0.59 -7.15
CA GLU A 76 -15.68 0.29 -7.27
C GLU A 76 -16.48 1.45 -7.85
N ALA A 77 -16.14 2.69 -7.45
CA ALA A 77 -16.73 3.88 -8.04
C ALA A 77 -16.40 4.02 -9.54
N LEU A 78 -15.31 3.39 -9.99
CA LEU A 78 -14.93 3.27 -11.41
C LEU A 78 -15.45 1.96 -12.06
N GLY A 79 -16.34 1.22 -11.40
CA GLY A 79 -17.01 0.04 -11.94
C GLY A 79 -16.21 -1.26 -11.85
N ARG A 80 -15.17 -1.34 -11.01
CA ARG A 80 -14.36 -2.55 -10.83
C ARG A 80 -14.77 -3.31 -9.58
N ARG A 81 -14.78 -4.65 -9.64
CA ARG A 81 -14.90 -5.51 -8.47
C ARG A 81 -13.58 -5.53 -7.71
N VAL A 82 -13.63 -5.48 -6.38
CA VAL A 82 -12.43 -5.50 -5.53
C VAL A 82 -12.53 -6.61 -4.50
N GLU A 83 -11.43 -7.31 -4.31
CA GLU A 83 -11.23 -8.30 -3.26
C GLU A 83 -9.90 -8.01 -2.54
N PHE A 84 -9.79 -8.44 -1.29
CA PHE A 84 -8.56 -8.29 -0.52
C PHE A 84 -7.85 -9.63 -0.34
N VAL A 85 -6.55 -9.57 -0.13
CA VAL A 85 -5.75 -10.70 0.30
C VAL A 85 -4.78 -10.25 1.39
N THR A 86 -4.62 -11.08 2.41
CA THR A 86 -3.72 -10.85 3.54
C THR A 86 -3.24 -12.18 4.11
N ASP A 87 -2.49 -12.15 5.21
CA ASP A 87 -2.09 -13.34 5.95
C ASP A 87 -2.97 -13.58 7.19
N ALA A 88 -2.71 -14.71 7.86
CA ALA A 88 -3.51 -15.14 8.99
C ALA A 88 -3.49 -14.17 10.19
N ILE A 89 -2.40 -13.40 10.39
CA ILE A 89 -2.30 -12.44 11.50
C ILE A 89 -3.18 -11.21 11.25
N CYS A 90 -3.19 -10.72 10.01
CA CYS A 90 -3.96 -9.54 9.64
C CYS A 90 -5.42 -9.85 9.26
N ALA A 91 -5.79 -11.14 9.13
CA ALA A 91 -7.07 -11.57 8.58
C ALA A 91 -8.29 -11.09 9.37
N ASP A 92 -8.27 -11.18 10.71
CA ASP A 92 -9.40 -10.75 11.55
C ASP A 92 -9.59 -9.23 11.48
N MET A 93 -8.53 -8.46 11.59
CA MET A 93 -8.56 -7.00 11.45
C MET A 93 -9.09 -6.58 10.08
N LEU A 94 -8.52 -7.12 9.00
CA LEU A 94 -8.95 -6.73 7.66
C LEU A 94 -10.37 -7.20 7.36
N GLY A 95 -10.76 -8.42 7.81
CA GLY A 95 -12.11 -8.95 7.64
C GLY A 95 -13.19 -8.07 8.27
N ARG A 96 -12.92 -7.51 9.45
CA ARG A 96 -13.84 -6.56 10.12
C ARG A 96 -13.90 -5.21 9.41
N ALA A 97 -12.77 -4.74 8.85
CA ALA A 97 -12.67 -3.44 8.22
C ALA A 97 -13.02 -3.47 6.72
N ALA A 98 -13.13 -4.64 6.08
CA ALA A 98 -13.28 -4.80 4.63
C ALA A 98 -14.64 -4.36 4.06
N GLU A 99 -15.58 -3.92 4.89
CA GLU A 99 -16.91 -3.44 4.46
C GLU A 99 -17.68 -4.47 3.62
N GLY A 100 -17.59 -5.74 4.00
CA GLY A 100 -18.28 -6.86 3.32
C GLY A 100 -17.59 -7.37 2.05
N ARG A 101 -16.45 -6.83 1.66
CA ARG A 101 -15.67 -7.34 0.53
C ARG A 101 -14.99 -8.66 0.89
N PRO A 102 -14.80 -9.58 -0.09
CA PRO A 102 -14.08 -10.82 0.15
C PRO A 102 -12.64 -10.57 0.63
N VAL A 103 -12.22 -11.31 1.66
CA VAL A 103 -10.84 -11.31 2.17
C VAL A 103 -10.29 -12.71 2.05
N HIS A 104 -9.29 -12.89 1.22
CA HIS A 104 -8.55 -14.12 1.08
C HIS A 104 -7.39 -14.17 2.06
N VAL A 105 -7.09 -15.37 2.58
CA VAL A 105 -6.04 -15.54 3.59
C VAL A 105 -4.98 -16.50 3.08
N VAL A 106 -3.73 -16.06 3.10
CA VAL A 106 -2.55 -16.89 2.81
C VAL A 106 -1.98 -17.40 4.15
N PRO A 107 -1.70 -18.70 4.29
CA PRO A 107 -1.15 -19.25 5.53
C PRO A 107 0.27 -18.77 5.77
N ILE A 108 0.66 -18.66 7.06
CA ILE A 108 2.01 -18.38 7.53
C ILE A 108 2.76 -19.69 7.78
N ASN A 109 4.08 -19.66 7.69
CA ASN A 109 4.98 -20.80 8.01
C ASN A 109 4.78 -22.08 7.19
N ASN A 110 4.23 -21.97 5.98
CA ASN A 110 4.12 -23.08 5.06
C ASN A 110 4.20 -22.60 3.60
N ASP A 111 5.40 -22.55 3.06
CA ASP A 111 5.67 -22.05 1.71
C ASP A 111 4.90 -22.80 0.62
N ALA A 112 4.77 -24.13 0.75
CA ALA A 112 4.02 -24.93 -0.22
C ALA A 112 2.53 -24.60 -0.17
N ALA A 113 1.95 -24.49 1.02
CA ALA A 113 0.55 -24.11 1.20
C ALA A 113 0.29 -22.67 0.75
N ALA A 114 1.23 -21.74 1.01
CA ALA A 114 1.13 -20.37 0.55
C ALA A 114 1.08 -20.29 -0.98
N LYS A 115 1.95 -21.01 -1.69
CA LYS A 115 1.93 -21.07 -3.17
C LYS A 115 0.65 -21.68 -3.72
N ILE A 116 0.15 -22.75 -3.10
CA ILE A 116 -1.13 -23.37 -3.49
C ILE A 116 -2.28 -22.38 -3.28
N SER A 117 -2.31 -21.71 -2.12
CA SER A 117 -3.32 -20.69 -1.81
C SER A 117 -3.28 -19.54 -2.81
N ALA A 118 -2.09 -19.01 -3.12
CA ALA A 118 -1.92 -17.92 -4.08
C ALA A 118 -2.50 -18.31 -5.46
N ARG A 119 -2.15 -19.49 -5.99
CA ARG A 119 -2.70 -19.98 -7.27
C ARG A 119 -4.21 -20.15 -7.23
N SER A 120 -4.75 -20.68 -6.13
CA SER A 120 -6.21 -20.85 -5.96
C SER A 120 -6.92 -19.50 -5.91
N ILE A 121 -6.35 -18.51 -5.21
CA ILE A 121 -6.87 -17.15 -5.12
C ILE A 121 -6.87 -16.51 -6.51
N LEU A 122 -5.75 -16.55 -7.24
CA LEU A 122 -5.66 -16.00 -8.60
C LEU A 122 -6.67 -16.65 -9.54
N ALA A 123 -6.79 -17.98 -9.52
CA ALA A 123 -7.75 -18.69 -10.36
C ALA A 123 -9.22 -18.36 -10.04
N LYS A 124 -9.54 -18.09 -8.76
CA LYS A 124 -10.91 -17.78 -8.32
C LYS A 124 -11.27 -16.31 -8.55
N SER A 125 -10.36 -15.40 -8.24
CA SER A 125 -10.60 -13.95 -8.33
C SER A 125 -10.45 -13.43 -9.76
N ASP A 126 -9.64 -14.11 -10.58
CA ASP A 126 -9.29 -13.75 -11.97
C ASP A 126 -8.96 -12.24 -12.08
N PRO A 127 -7.95 -11.75 -11.32
CA PRO A 127 -7.69 -10.33 -11.25
C PRO A 127 -7.04 -9.83 -12.55
N GLY A 128 -7.55 -8.70 -13.06
CA GLY A 128 -6.87 -7.94 -14.11
C GLY A 128 -5.82 -6.97 -13.57
N LEU A 129 -5.76 -6.81 -12.24
CA LEU A 129 -4.78 -5.96 -11.56
C LEU A 129 -4.53 -6.44 -10.13
N LEU A 130 -3.25 -6.52 -9.76
CA LEU A 130 -2.81 -6.70 -8.38
C LEU A 130 -2.32 -5.36 -7.82
N VAL A 131 -2.65 -5.07 -6.56
CA VAL A 131 -2.10 -3.94 -5.83
C VAL A 131 -1.53 -4.45 -4.51
N ALA A 132 -0.23 -4.22 -4.27
CA ALA A 132 0.35 -4.37 -2.94
C ALA A 132 0.39 -2.98 -2.29
N ILE A 133 -0.11 -2.85 -1.08
CA ILE A 133 0.00 -1.62 -0.29
C ILE A 133 0.45 -1.97 1.12
N GLU A 134 1.55 -1.39 1.54
CA GLU A 134 2.20 -1.66 2.83
C GLU A 134 2.18 -3.16 3.14
N ARG A 135 2.80 -3.89 2.23
CA ARG A 135 2.89 -5.34 2.38
C ARG A 135 4.34 -5.78 2.33
N CYS A 136 4.86 -6.24 3.46
CA CYS A 136 6.21 -6.76 3.55
C CYS A 136 6.44 -7.86 2.51
N GLY A 137 7.57 -7.77 1.82
CA GLY A 137 8.06 -8.82 0.93
C GLY A 137 9.42 -9.35 1.38
N PRO A 138 9.86 -10.50 0.82
CA PRO A 138 11.14 -11.09 1.20
C PRO A 138 12.33 -10.27 0.69
N ASP A 139 13.41 -10.26 1.48
CA ASP A 139 14.73 -9.83 1.03
C ASP A 139 15.42 -10.90 0.17
N ALA A 140 16.68 -10.69 -0.20
CA ALA A 140 17.45 -11.63 -1.04
C ALA A 140 17.70 -12.99 -0.36
N GLU A 141 17.67 -13.05 0.96
CA GLU A 141 17.81 -14.25 1.78
C GLU A 141 16.47 -14.93 2.09
N GLY A 142 15.36 -14.37 1.59
CA GLY A 142 14.01 -14.89 1.80
C GLY A 142 13.40 -14.54 3.16
N ARG A 143 13.99 -13.56 3.88
CA ARG A 143 13.50 -13.06 5.17
C ARG A 143 12.53 -11.91 4.96
N PHE A 144 11.55 -11.80 5.83
CA PHE A 144 10.65 -10.65 5.91
C PHE A 144 11.11 -9.77 7.07
N LEU A 145 11.52 -8.55 6.76
CA LEU A 145 12.10 -7.64 7.74
C LEU A 145 11.24 -6.39 7.89
N GLN A 146 11.08 -5.92 9.12
CA GLN A 146 10.59 -4.57 9.38
C GLN A 146 11.62 -3.53 8.92
N PHE A 147 11.21 -2.27 8.86
CA PHE A 147 12.09 -1.16 8.44
C PHE A 147 13.37 -1.06 9.28
N ASP A 148 13.31 -1.36 10.57
CA ASP A 148 14.44 -1.37 11.51
C ASP A 148 15.31 -2.63 11.44
N GLY A 149 14.96 -3.59 10.56
CA GLY A 149 15.67 -4.87 10.38
C GLY A 149 15.16 -5.99 11.30
N THR A 150 14.14 -5.77 12.10
CA THR A 150 13.52 -6.83 12.92
C THR A 150 12.94 -7.92 12.02
N ASP A 151 13.32 -9.16 12.25
CA ASP A 151 12.87 -10.32 11.49
C ASP A 151 11.44 -10.73 11.90
N ILE A 152 10.53 -10.65 10.97
CA ILE A 152 9.11 -11.02 11.11
C ILE A 152 8.70 -12.21 10.20
N THR A 153 9.68 -12.97 9.71
CA THR A 153 9.46 -14.07 8.78
C THR A 153 8.43 -15.09 9.29
N ASN A 154 8.47 -15.40 10.58
CA ASN A 154 7.53 -16.34 11.20
C ASN A 154 6.11 -15.76 11.43
N PHE A 155 5.91 -14.49 11.16
CA PHE A 155 4.67 -13.75 11.38
C PHE A 155 4.10 -13.16 10.08
N THR A 156 4.70 -13.45 8.93
CA THR A 156 4.33 -12.87 7.64
C THR A 156 4.02 -13.97 6.63
N GLY A 157 2.83 -13.94 6.04
CA GLY A 157 2.43 -14.86 4.97
C GLY A 157 3.09 -14.49 3.64
N ARG A 158 3.43 -15.49 2.83
CA ARG A 158 4.18 -15.34 1.56
C ARG A 158 3.26 -14.92 0.40
N LEU A 159 2.77 -13.67 0.49
CA LEU A 159 1.90 -13.09 -0.54
C LEU A 159 2.66 -12.74 -1.84
N GLU A 160 3.99 -12.68 -1.81
CA GLU A 160 4.82 -12.44 -3.00
C GLU A 160 4.56 -13.44 -4.13
N SER A 161 4.10 -14.64 -3.79
CA SER A 161 3.73 -15.65 -4.79
C SER A 161 2.62 -15.20 -5.73
N LEU A 162 1.75 -14.25 -5.32
CA LEU A 162 0.72 -13.65 -6.18
C LEU A 162 1.33 -12.78 -7.29
N PHE A 163 2.48 -12.16 -7.04
CA PHE A 163 3.12 -11.18 -7.91
C PHE A 163 4.13 -11.80 -8.89
N GLN A 164 4.22 -13.13 -8.94
CA GLN A 164 5.16 -13.87 -9.78
C GLN A 164 4.52 -14.49 -11.03
N ASP A 165 3.19 -14.46 -11.14
CA ASP A 165 2.44 -15.14 -12.22
C ASP A 165 2.09 -14.19 -13.40
N GLY A 166 2.71 -13.03 -13.50
CA GLY A 166 2.58 -12.12 -14.65
C GLY A 166 1.27 -11.34 -14.73
N VAL A 167 0.48 -11.31 -13.65
CA VAL A 167 -0.69 -10.43 -13.55
C VAL A 167 -0.19 -8.98 -13.38
N PRO A 168 -0.75 -8.00 -14.15
CA PRO A 168 -0.39 -6.60 -14.01
C PRO A 168 -0.42 -6.11 -12.56
N SER A 169 0.60 -5.38 -12.10
CA SER A 169 0.79 -5.13 -10.68
C SER A 169 1.30 -3.73 -10.34
N ILE A 170 0.87 -3.21 -9.19
CA ILE A 170 1.31 -1.94 -8.59
C ILE A 170 1.74 -2.19 -7.16
N GLY A 171 2.92 -1.68 -6.77
CA GLY A 171 3.36 -1.59 -5.38
C GLY A 171 3.19 -0.17 -4.86
N ILE A 172 2.58 -0.01 -3.69
CA ILE A 172 2.45 1.26 -2.97
C ILE A 172 3.24 1.13 -1.68
N VAL A 173 4.30 1.90 -1.55
CA VAL A 173 5.41 1.65 -0.62
C VAL A 173 5.91 2.94 0.03
N ASP A 174 6.49 2.83 1.22
CA ASP A 174 7.05 3.97 1.95
C ASP A 174 8.39 3.69 2.64
N GLY A 175 8.81 2.41 2.75
CA GLY A 175 9.98 2.01 3.55
C GLY A 175 11.08 1.27 2.79
N GLY A 176 10.77 0.55 1.72
CA GLY A 176 11.76 -0.23 0.95
C GLY A 176 11.81 -1.73 1.28
N ASN A 177 11.03 -2.19 2.23
CA ASN A 177 10.86 -3.60 2.62
C ASN A 177 9.56 -4.22 2.08
N GLU A 178 8.79 -3.48 1.27
CA GLU A 178 7.49 -3.87 0.76
C GLU A 178 7.58 -4.43 -0.66
N ILE A 179 6.60 -5.26 -1.02
CA ILE A 179 6.37 -5.75 -2.39
C ILE A 179 6.19 -4.55 -3.33
N GLY A 180 7.01 -4.50 -4.36
CA GLY A 180 7.07 -3.41 -5.34
C GLY A 180 8.49 -2.84 -5.49
N ILE A 181 9.24 -2.80 -4.40
CA ILE A 181 10.58 -2.19 -4.38
C ILE A 181 11.62 -2.98 -5.20
N GLY A 182 11.40 -4.25 -5.48
CA GLY A 182 12.40 -5.10 -6.14
C GLY A 182 13.00 -4.53 -7.42
N GLY A 183 12.21 -3.76 -8.20
CA GLY A 183 12.71 -3.10 -9.41
C GLY A 183 13.75 -1.99 -9.18
N VAL A 184 13.87 -1.48 -7.95
CA VAL A 184 14.80 -0.42 -7.54
C VAL A 184 15.61 -0.78 -6.29
N ALA A 185 15.62 -2.06 -5.90
CA ALA A 185 16.25 -2.56 -4.68
C ALA A 185 17.73 -2.18 -4.56
N ASP A 186 18.47 -2.18 -5.66
CA ASP A 186 19.90 -1.79 -5.64
C ASP A 186 20.08 -0.29 -5.37
N THR A 187 19.15 0.54 -5.79
CA THR A 187 19.16 1.97 -5.44
C THR A 187 18.79 2.16 -3.96
N VAL A 188 17.82 1.41 -3.47
CA VAL A 188 17.42 1.46 -2.03
C VAL A 188 18.63 1.17 -1.13
N LYS A 189 19.42 0.14 -1.41
CA LYS A 189 20.63 -0.20 -0.65
C LYS A 189 21.68 0.92 -0.60
N GLN A 190 21.69 1.80 -1.60
CA GLN A 190 22.64 2.91 -1.69
C GLN A 190 22.17 4.17 -0.96
N LEU A 191 20.89 4.26 -0.62
CA LEU A 191 20.31 5.42 0.02
C LEU A 191 20.40 5.30 1.54
N SER A 192 21.15 6.20 2.17
CA SER A 192 21.15 6.33 3.62
C SER A 192 19.73 6.63 4.13
N GLY A 193 19.30 5.93 5.16
CA GLY A 193 17.95 6.09 5.72
C GLY A 193 16.93 5.07 5.20
N LEU A 194 17.28 4.25 4.20
CA LEU A 194 16.49 3.11 3.73
C LEU A 194 17.14 1.78 4.15
N PRO A 195 16.40 0.65 4.12
CA PRO A 195 16.92 -0.65 4.56
C PRO A 195 18.09 -1.15 3.69
N ASN A 196 19.10 -1.73 4.34
CA ASN A 196 20.20 -2.40 3.63
C ASN A 196 19.79 -3.73 2.98
N SER A 197 18.71 -4.33 3.44
CA SER A 197 18.11 -5.57 2.93
C SER A 197 16.69 -5.31 2.45
N PRO A 198 16.52 -4.60 1.32
CA PRO A 198 15.20 -4.28 0.78
C PRO A 198 14.49 -5.52 0.24
N CYS A 199 13.18 -5.43 0.09
CA CYS A 199 12.39 -6.42 -0.62
C CYS A 199 12.88 -6.58 -2.07
N VAL A 200 12.92 -7.83 -2.56
CA VAL A 200 13.36 -8.16 -3.94
C VAL A 200 12.20 -8.37 -4.92
N ILE A 201 10.96 -8.26 -4.47
CA ILE A 201 9.78 -8.45 -5.32
C ILE A 201 9.44 -7.15 -6.04
N ALA A 202 9.51 -7.19 -7.35
CA ALA A 202 9.14 -6.09 -8.22
C ALA A 202 7.65 -6.11 -8.58
N THR A 203 7.13 -4.94 -8.94
CA THR A 203 5.84 -4.76 -9.61
C THR A 203 6.03 -3.91 -10.87
N ASP A 204 5.02 -3.90 -11.76
CA ASP A 204 5.12 -3.14 -13.02
C ASP A 204 5.13 -1.61 -12.79
N ARG A 205 4.50 -1.15 -11.72
CA ARG A 205 4.51 0.26 -11.30
C ARG A 205 4.72 0.38 -9.80
N ILE A 206 5.41 1.44 -9.41
CA ILE A 206 5.65 1.80 -8.01
C ILE A 206 5.01 3.16 -7.75
N VAL A 207 4.28 3.26 -6.64
CA VAL A 207 3.81 4.52 -6.08
C VAL A 207 4.46 4.70 -4.71
N LEU A 208 5.16 5.81 -4.54
CA LEU A 208 5.81 6.15 -3.28
C LEU A 208 4.87 7.00 -2.41
N GLY A 209 4.96 6.84 -1.11
CA GLY A 209 4.36 7.73 -0.12
C GLY A 209 5.30 7.99 1.04
N THR A 210 5.14 9.07 1.78
CA THR A 210 5.75 9.22 3.11
C THR A 210 5.15 8.21 4.08
N VAL A 211 3.91 7.83 3.81
CA VAL A 211 3.08 6.81 4.42
C VAL A 211 2.40 6.10 3.25
N ALA A 212 2.34 4.78 3.23
CA ALA A 212 1.77 4.04 2.10
C ALA A 212 0.30 4.40 1.85
N ASN A 213 -0.47 4.67 2.90
CA ASN A 213 -1.83 5.21 2.78
C ASN A 213 -1.88 6.49 1.93
N TRP A 214 -0.90 7.42 2.11
CA TRP A 214 -0.87 8.64 1.30
C TRP A 214 -0.55 8.36 -0.16
N GLY A 215 0.31 7.36 -0.43
CA GLY A 215 0.55 6.86 -1.79
C GLY A 215 -0.73 6.38 -2.46
N ALA A 216 -1.57 5.63 -1.74
CA ALA A 216 -2.88 5.20 -2.21
C ALA A 216 -3.80 6.38 -2.55
N TYR A 217 -3.83 7.41 -1.70
CA TYR A 217 -4.62 8.62 -1.95
C TYR A 217 -4.08 9.41 -3.14
N GLY A 218 -2.76 9.41 -3.34
CA GLY A 218 -2.11 10.00 -4.53
C GLY A 218 -2.53 9.31 -5.83
N LEU A 219 -2.55 7.97 -5.83
CA LEU A 219 -3.05 7.19 -6.97
C LEU A 219 -4.53 7.51 -7.26
N LEU A 220 -5.38 7.59 -6.21
CA LEU A 220 -6.78 7.96 -6.36
C LEU A 220 -6.96 9.40 -6.87
N ALA A 221 -6.09 10.33 -6.49
CA ALA A 221 -6.11 11.70 -7.04
C ALA A 221 -5.79 11.70 -8.54
N ALA A 222 -4.76 10.96 -8.96
CA ALA A 222 -4.42 10.82 -10.38
C ALA A 222 -5.56 10.14 -11.18
N LEU A 223 -6.18 9.11 -10.62
CA LEU A 223 -7.36 8.46 -11.21
C LEU A 223 -8.56 9.41 -11.30
N SER A 224 -8.77 10.27 -10.29
CA SER A 224 -9.84 11.27 -10.30
C SER A 224 -9.70 12.24 -11.48
N LEU A 225 -8.48 12.72 -11.71
CA LEU A 225 -8.18 13.61 -12.84
C LEU A 225 -8.41 12.92 -14.19
N LYS A 226 -8.02 11.64 -14.31
CA LYS A 226 -8.21 10.89 -15.56
C LYS A 226 -9.66 10.54 -15.85
N ALA A 227 -10.40 10.14 -14.82
CA ALA A 227 -11.79 9.72 -14.97
C ALA A 227 -12.79 10.90 -15.03
N GLY A 228 -12.35 12.12 -14.72
CA GLY A 228 -13.25 13.27 -14.54
C GLY A 228 -14.26 13.04 -13.41
N LYS A 229 -13.93 12.15 -12.46
CA LYS A 229 -14.79 11.74 -11.36
C LYS A 229 -13.97 11.67 -10.07
N ARG A 230 -14.41 12.35 -9.03
CA ARG A 230 -13.74 12.32 -7.73
C ARG A 230 -13.86 10.92 -7.08
N VAL A 231 -12.72 10.26 -6.86
CA VAL A 231 -12.63 8.95 -6.20
C VAL A 231 -11.70 8.97 -4.98
N VAL A 232 -11.07 10.10 -4.67
CA VAL A 232 -10.35 10.34 -3.41
C VAL A 232 -11.37 10.48 -2.29
N PRO A 233 -11.21 9.82 -1.13
CA PRO A 233 -12.09 10.02 0.02
C PRO A 233 -12.01 11.47 0.52
N THR A 234 -13.08 11.98 1.12
CA THR A 234 -13.03 13.20 1.92
C THR A 234 -12.19 12.97 3.19
N ALA A 235 -11.72 14.03 3.85
CA ALA A 235 -10.99 13.92 5.11
C ALA A 235 -11.83 13.20 6.19
N LEU A 236 -13.15 13.41 6.22
CA LEU A 236 -14.04 12.71 7.15
C LEU A 236 -14.17 11.21 6.81
N GLU A 237 -14.32 10.86 5.54
CA GLU A 237 -14.37 9.45 5.11
C GLU A 237 -13.07 8.73 5.43
N GLU A 238 -11.91 9.33 5.19
CA GLU A 238 -10.61 8.79 5.55
C GLU A 238 -10.50 8.57 7.06
N THR A 239 -10.89 9.56 7.86
CA THR A 239 -10.89 9.46 9.33
C THR A 239 -11.77 8.30 9.81
N ASN A 240 -12.95 8.12 9.20
CA ASN A 240 -13.86 7.01 9.53
C ASN A 240 -13.28 5.65 9.11
N ILE A 241 -12.64 5.55 7.94
CA ILE A 241 -11.97 4.32 7.50
C ILE A 241 -10.87 3.95 8.50
N ARG A 242 -10.00 4.89 8.84
CA ARG A 242 -8.90 4.68 9.78
C ARG A 242 -9.40 4.30 11.17
N ALA A 243 -10.44 4.98 11.66
CA ALA A 243 -11.08 4.63 12.93
C ALA A 243 -11.64 3.20 12.92
N SER A 244 -12.23 2.74 11.80
CA SER A 244 -12.73 1.37 11.68
C SER A 244 -11.61 0.33 11.72
N VAL A 245 -10.46 0.62 11.11
CA VAL A 245 -9.26 -0.23 11.11
C VAL A 245 -8.66 -0.32 12.53
N VAL A 246 -8.56 0.80 13.25
CA VAL A 246 -8.13 0.82 14.66
C VAL A 246 -9.11 0.04 15.53
N ALA A 247 -10.43 0.24 15.39
CA ALA A 247 -11.46 -0.51 16.12
C ALA A 247 -11.43 -2.02 15.82
N ALA A 248 -10.94 -2.40 14.62
CA ALA A 248 -10.74 -3.80 14.24
C ALA A 248 -9.45 -4.42 14.84
N GLY A 249 -8.59 -3.63 15.49
CA GLY A 249 -7.43 -4.12 16.23
C GLY A 249 -6.07 -3.67 15.72
N ALA A 250 -6.01 -2.79 14.71
CA ALA A 250 -4.76 -2.22 14.26
C ALA A 250 -4.21 -1.15 15.21
N ILE A 251 -2.89 -0.96 15.15
CA ILE A 251 -2.15 0.02 15.97
C ILE A 251 -1.28 0.91 15.07
N ASP A 252 -0.88 2.06 15.57
CA ASP A 252 0.17 2.85 14.93
C ASP A 252 1.51 2.13 15.00
N GLY A 253 2.14 1.88 13.86
CA GLY A 253 3.36 1.08 13.74
C GLY A 253 4.55 1.62 14.53
N VAL A 254 4.58 2.92 14.80
CA VAL A 254 5.67 3.58 15.55
C VAL A 254 5.43 3.57 17.05
N SER A 255 4.23 3.96 17.51
CA SER A 255 3.93 4.04 18.95
C SER A 255 3.48 2.70 19.56
N GLY A 256 2.95 1.78 18.76
CA GLY A 256 2.32 0.55 19.23
C GLY A 256 0.94 0.76 19.85
N GLU A 257 0.39 1.98 19.77
CA GLU A 257 -0.88 2.34 20.41
C GLU A 257 -2.05 2.27 19.43
N ALA A 258 -3.24 1.88 19.93
CA ALA A 258 -4.49 1.86 19.14
C ALA A 258 -5.07 3.27 19.02
N ILE A 259 -4.39 4.11 18.25
CA ILE A 259 -4.74 5.52 18.01
C ILE A 259 -4.88 5.81 16.52
N GLY A 260 -5.45 6.96 16.21
CA GLY A 260 -5.63 7.38 14.80
C GLY A 260 -4.36 7.94 14.13
N ALA A 261 -3.18 7.73 14.68
CA ALA A 261 -1.92 8.01 14.01
C ALA A 261 -1.59 6.91 12.99
N VAL A 262 -0.74 7.23 12.03
CA VAL A 262 -0.18 6.29 11.04
C VAL A 262 1.30 6.61 10.90
N ASP A 263 2.17 5.65 11.15
CA ASP A 263 3.63 5.83 11.12
C ASP A 263 4.14 6.99 11.98
N GLY A 264 3.51 7.19 13.13
CA GLY A 264 3.79 8.30 14.04
C GLY A 264 3.34 9.67 13.49
N TYR A 265 2.62 9.72 12.37
CA TYR A 265 1.99 10.96 11.89
C TYR A 265 0.58 11.09 12.47
N PRO A 266 0.25 12.23 13.10
CA PRO A 266 -1.03 12.41 13.75
C PRO A 266 -2.19 12.51 12.74
N SER A 267 -3.41 12.29 13.24
CA SER A 267 -4.66 12.31 12.45
C SER A 267 -4.82 13.54 11.58
N GLU A 268 -4.43 14.70 12.10
CA GLU A 268 -4.56 16.00 11.42
C GLU A 268 -3.71 16.07 10.15
N LEU A 269 -2.53 15.42 10.14
CA LEU A 269 -1.70 15.38 8.94
C LEU A 269 -2.29 14.47 7.85
N ASN A 270 -2.92 13.35 8.22
CA ASN A 270 -3.62 12.50 7.28
C ASN A 270 -4.76 13.29 6.61
N SER A 271 -5.58 13.98 7.39
CA SER A 271 -6.66 14.86 6.87
C SER A 271 -6.12 15.98 5.97
N LEU A 272 -5.01 16.61 6.37
CA LEU A 272 -4.39 17.69 5.60
C LEU A 272 -3.88 17.23 4.23
N VAL A 273 -3.34 16.00 4.12
CA VAL A 273 -2.91 15.41 2.85
C VAL A 273 -4.12 15.25 1.92
N ILE A 274 -5.21 14.68 2.41
CA ILE A 274 -6.47 14.52 1.66
C ILE A 274 -6.98 15.87 1.15
N GLU A 275 -7.07 16.90 2.02
CA GLU A 275 -7.51 18.24 1.63
C GLU A 275 -6.62 18.86 0.54
N ARG A 276 -5.31 18.65 0.61
CA ARG A 276 -4.38 19.14 -0.40
C ARG A 276 -4.56 18.43 -1.74
N LEU A 277 -4.80 17.12 -1.73
CA LEU A 277 -5.11 16.37 -2.94
C LEU A 277 -6.42 16.86 -3.57
N HIS A 278 -7.48 17.11 -2.78
CA HIS A 278 -8.72 17.70 -3.29
C HIS A 278 -8.49 19.03 -3.98
N ARG A 279 -7.67 19.93 -3.40
CA ARG A 279 -7.34 21.22 -4.05
C ARG A 279 -6.60 21.08 -5.37
N LEU A 280 -5.92 19.95 -5.62
CA LEU A 280 -5.26 19.67 -6.90
C LEU A 280 -6.24 19.18 -7.97
N ILE A 281 -7.20 18.34 -7.57
CA ILE A 281 -8.17 17.77 -8.50
C ILE A 281 -9.37 18.70 -8.80
N ASP A 282 -9.59 19.74 -7.99
CA ASP A 282 -10.65 20.73 -8.18
C ASP A 282 -10.22 21.93 -9.05
N ARG A 283 -9.01 21.93 -9.59
CA ARG A 283 -8.47 22.97 -10.51
C ARG A 283 -8.84 22.68 -11.95
#